data_a1a54c314388f2e188110b1ace94dc44
#
_entry.id   a1a54c314388f2e188110b1ace94dc44
#
_cell.length_a   1.000
_cell.length_b   1.000
_cell.length_c   1.000
_cell.angle_alpha   90.00
_cell.angle_beta   90.00
_cell.angle_gamma   90.00
#
_symmetry.space_group_name_H-M   'P 1'
#
loop_
_entity.id
_entity.type
_entity.pdbx_description
1 polymer ?
#
loop_
_entity_poly.entity_id
_entity_poly.type
_entity_poly.pdbx_seq_one_letter_code
_entity_poly.pdbx_strand_id
1 'polypeptide(L)' 'MQKHDTKGFNVGDKIRIIEMVGEPHYSGKVGLIESIDDMGQLHGTWGGLAVHADEDTIERV' A
#
# COMPACT_ATOMS: atom_id res chain seq x y z
N MET A 1 -15.20 -11.47 7.23
CA MET A 1 -14.59 -10.30 6.62
C MET A 1 -13.44 -10.74 5.72
N GLN A 2 -13.40 -10.21 4.49
CA GLN A 2 -12.39 -10.66 3.53
C GLN A 2 -11.08 -9.93 3.75
N LYS A 3 -10.00 -10.68 3.61
CA LYS A 3 -8.67 -10.09 3.58
C LYS A 3 -8.41 -9.45 2.23
N HIS A 4 -7.62 -8.38 2.23
CA HIS A 4 -7.10 -7.82 1.00
C HIS A 4 -5.97 -8.71 0.47
N ASP A 5 -5.90 -8.83 -0.85
CA ASP A 5 -4.81 -9.54 -1.49
C ASP A 5 -3.61 -8.60 -1.54
N THR A 6 -2.47 -9.05 -1.05
CA THR A 6 -1.25 -8.23 -1.02
C THR A 6 -0.54 -8.20 -2.38
N LYS A 7 -1.01 -8.97 -3.37
CA LYS A 7 -0.46 -8.98 -4.73
C LYS A 7 1.03 -9.26 -4.79
N GLY A 8 1.53 -10.00 -3.81
CA GLY A 8 2.94 -10.34 -3.76
C GLY A 8 3.85 -9.27 -3.17
N PHE A 9 3.29 -8.17 -2.68
CA PHE A 9 4.08 -7.16 -1.98
C PHE A 9 4.42 -7.64 -0.57
N ASN A 10 5.62 -7.34 -0.12
CA ASN A 10 6.13 -7.82 1.16
C ASN A 10 6.71 -6.69 1.99
N VAL A 11 6.84 -6.93 3.29
CA VAL A 11 7.54 -6.01 4.19
C VAL A 11 8.95 -5.80 3.66
N GLY A 12 9.38 -4.54 3.63
CA GLY A 12 10.69 -4.16 3.10
C GLY A 12 10.66 -3.70 1.64
N ASP A 13 9.57 -3.97 0.92
CA ASP A 13 9.46 -3.51 -0.46
C ASP A 13 9.30 -1.99 -0.49
N LYS A 14 9.98 -1.35 -1.44
CA LYS A 14 9.80 0.07 -1.72
C LYS A 14 8.76 0.22 -2.82
N ILE A 15 7.75 1.02 -2.57
CA ILE A 15 6.65 1.19 -3.52
C ILE A 15 6.38 2.66 -3.80
N ARG A 16 5.78 2.91 -4.97
CA ARG A 16 5.19 4.20 -5.31
C ARG A 16 3.70 4.03 -5.41
N ILE A 17 2.95 4.93 -4.77
CA ILE A 17 1.50 4.95 -4.88
C ILE A 17 1.15 5.67 -6.18
N ILE A 18 0.49 4.97 -7.10
CA ILE A 18 0.03 5.55 -8.36
C ILE A 18 -1.33 6.20 -8.14
N GLU A 19 -2.24 5.46 -7.52
CA GLU A 19 -3.57 5.97 -7.22
C GLU A 19 -4.10 5.28 -5.97
N MET A 20 -4.58 6.05 -5.00
CA MET A 20 -5.21 5.51 -3.80
C MET A 20 -6.68 5.89 -3.84
N VAL A 21 -7.56 4.88 -3.83
CA VAL A 21 -9.01 5.09 -3.90
C VAL A 21 -9.45 5.97 -2.72
N GLY A 22 -10.16 7.06 -3.05
CA GLY A 22 -10.66 7.99 -2.04
C GLY A 22 -9.62 8.96 -1.50
N GLU A 23 -8.36 8.84 -1.89
CA GLU A 23 -7.29 9.69 -1.38
C GLU A 23 -6.33 10.11 -2.51
N PRO A 24 -6.81 10.93 -3.46
CA PRO A 24 -6.00 11.24 -4.65
C PRO A 24 -4.72 12.00 -4.36
N HIS A 25 -4.65 12.72 -3.24
CA HIS A 25 -3.42 13.45 -2.91
C HIS A 25 -2.28 12.54 -2.46
N TYR A 26 -2.53 11.25 -2.30
CA TYR A 26 -1.46 10.28 -2.03
C TYR A 26 -0.74 9.84 -3.30
N SER A 27 -1.25 10.17 -4.47
CA SER A 27 -0.61 9.81 -5.75
C SER A 27 0.79 10.37 -5.82
N GLY A 28 1.75 9.52 -6.21
CA GLY A 28 3.14 9.88 -6.34
C GLY A 28 3.98 9.68 -5.08
N LYS A 29 3.35 9.38 -3.94
CA LYS A 29 4.12 9.13 -2.72
C LYS A 29 4.89 7.83 -2.83
N VAL A 30 6.11 7.83 -2.31
CA VAL A 30 7.00 6.67 -2.30
C VAL A 30 7.32 6.33 -0.84
N GLY A 31 7.37 5.05 -0.53
CA GLY A 31 7.73 4.63 0.82
C GLY A 31 8.04 3.14 0.89
N LEU A 32 8.41 2.72 2.09
CA LEU A 32 8.72 1.31 2.37
C LEU A 32 7.55 0.70 3.12
N ILE A 33 7.24 -0.55 2.79
CA ILE A 33 6.25 -1.33 3.54
C ILE A 33 6.91 -1.76 4.84
N GLU A 34 6.35 -1.32 5.97
CA GLU A 34 6.88 -1.64 7.29
C GLU A 34 6.16 -2.82 7.94
N SER A 35 4.88 -3.00 7.63
CA SER A 35 4.11 -4.11 8.15
C SER A 35 2.91 -4.38 7.27
N ILE A 36 2.39 -5.60 7.38
CA ILE A 36 1.14 -6.01 6.72
C ILE A 36 0.26 -6.56 7.83
N ASP A 37 -0.93 -6.01 7.98
CA ASP A 37 -1.80 -6.41 9.07
C ASP A 37 -2.62 -7.66 8.71
N ASP A 38 -3.46 -8.12 9.65
CA ASP A 38 -4.25 -9.33 9.48
C ASP A 38 -5.26 -9.23 8.34
N MET A 39 -5.59 -8.02 7.94
CA MET A 39 -6.52 -7.77 6.84
C MET A 39 -5.83 -7.67 5.48
N GLY A 40 -4.50 -7.79 5.46
CA GLY A 40 -3.73 -7.64 4.24
C GLY A 40 -3.48 -6.20 3.86
N GLN A 41 -3.68 -5.26 4.77
CA GLN A 41 -3.43 -3.86 4.52
C GLN A 41 -1.96 -3.54 4.73
N LEU A 42 -1.38 -2.78 3.81
CA LEU A 42 0.04 -2.44 3.85
C LEU A 42 0.24 -1.13 4.62
N HIS A 43 1.10 -1.17 5.61
CA HIS A 43 1.46 0.01 6.41
C HIS A 43 2.91 0.36 6.14
N GLY A 44 3.19 1.64 6.01
CA GLY A 44 4.55 2.05 5.67
C GLY A 44 4.79 3.54 5.84
N THR A 45 5.85 4.01 5.21
CA THR A 45 6.40 5.35 5.46
C THR A 45 5.79 6.46 4.60
N TRP A 46 4.74 6.17 3.86
CA TRP A 46 4.12 7.14 2.94
C TRP A 46 3.15 8.12 3.62
N GLY A 47 2.87 7.92 4.91
CA GLY A 47 1.93 8.79 5.62
C GLY A 47 1.18 8.00 6.67
N GLY A 48 0.00 8.13 6.94
CA GLY A 48 -0.73 7.45 7.99
C GLY A 48 -1.76 6.44 7.50
N LEU A 49 -2.04 6.42 6.20
CA LEU A 49 -3.10 5.56 5.68
C LEU A 49 -2.56 4.22 5.20
N ALA A 50 -3.32 3.17 5.46
CA ALA A 50 -3.00 1.85 4.95
C ALA A 50 -3.29 1.77 3.45
N VAL A 51 -2.45 1.04 2.72
CA VAL A 51 -2.62 0.81 1.29
C VAL A 51 -3.20 -0.58 1.08
N HIS A 52 -4.18 -0.68 0.18
CA HIS A 52 -4.79 -1.94 -0.21
C HIS A 52 -4.28 -2.29 -1.61
N ALA A 53 -3.35 -3.23 -1.70
CA ALA A 53 -2.71 -3.56 -2.97
C ALA A 53 -3.69 -4.05 -4.03
N ASP A 54 -4.84 -4.58 -3.60
CA ASP A 54 -5.87 -5.08 -4.52
C ASP A 54 -6.86 -3.99 -4.98
N GLU A 55 -6.96 -2.87 -4.25
CA GLU A 55 -7.89 -1.78 -4.59
C GLU A 55 -7.16 -0.55 -5.08
N ASP A 56 -6.00 -0.29 -4.50
CA ASP A 56 -5.18 0.86 -4.87
C ASP A 56 -4.16 0.43 -5.92
N THR A 57 -3.71 1.38 -6.73
CA THR A 57 -2.71 1.09 -7.75
C THR A 57 -1.34 1.48 -7.22
N ILE A 58 -0.46 0.51 -7.08
CA ILE A 58 0.91 0.74 -6.59
C ILE A 58 1.90 -0.04 -7.46
N GLU A 59 3.16 0.37 -7.40
CA GLU A 59 4.24 -0.32 -8.12
C GLU A 59 5.49 -0.39 -7.25
N ARG A 60 6.31 -1.41 -7.48
CA ARG A 60 7.64 -1.47 -6.87
C ARG A 60 8.58 -0.50 -7.56
N VAL A 61 9.43 0.11 -6.78
CA VAL A 61 10.44 1.03 -7.32
C VAL A 61 11.83 0.71 -6.81
#